data_5b940951cb3a01dd660e6ba2a0f1c3e0
#
_entry.id   5b940951cb3a01dd660e6ba2a0f1c3e0
#
_cell.length_a   1.000
_cell.length_b   1.000
_cell.length_c   1.000
_cell.angle_alpha   90.00
_cell.angle_beta   90.00
_cell.angle_gamma   90.00
#
_symmetry.space_group_name_H-M   'P 1'
#
loop_
_entity.id
_entity.type
_entity.pdbx_description
1 polymer ?
#
loop_
_entity_poly.entity_id
_entity_poly.type
_entity_poly.pdbx_seq_one_letter_code
_entity_poly.pdbx_strand_id
1 'polypeptide(L)'
;MKKIFAFILAIMATTCFVYSAEPEWVINRCPVTPVREEPSEAAEQATQLLFGELCEMVERRSGWIRIRSTIDGQVGWVTSGMLTPTSSLIASTLLPDRLDAVVVTPMAAAYPKDGGDPLLLTLGTRLPNYAHGTFEVLDKQYLIDSTCVNVTTAKRSTGAADLQRSDLQRSDLIMMAQSLLNTPYLWGGKNAMGLDCSGFTQVVYAAIGVNILRNAREQITQGEVVSLLSEALPGDLAFFGRIDRNTQTAKITHVGLLLSPTEIIHCAGGRVHIDRITDDGIYLQNGTKTHNLIQINRYL
;
A
#
# COMPACT_ATOMS: atom_id res chain seq x y z
N MET A 1 43.28 7.07 70.85
CA MET A 1 43.19 7.89 69.62
C MET A 1 42.87 6.96 68.43
N LYS A 2 41.54 6.85 68.06
CA LYS A 2 41.12 5.99 66.96
C LYS A 2 40.90 6.89 65.73
N LYS A 3 41.64 6.64 64.64
CA LYS A 3 41.50 7.30 63.38
C LYS A 3 40.40 6.58 62.59
N ILE A 4 39.33 7.29 62.27
CA ILE A 4 38.23 6.86 61.43
C ILE A 4 38.60 7.25 59.97
N PHE A 5 38.82 6.25 59.11
CA PHE A 5 38.93 6.45 57.67
C PHE A 5 37.57 6.44 57.03
N ALA A 6 37.12 7.57 56.52
CA ALA A 6 35.92 7.68 55.71
C ALA A 6 36.26 7.31 54.26
N PHE A 7 35.65 6.22 53.77
CA PHE A 7 35.70 5.83 52.35
C PHE A 7 34.56 6.55 51.62
N ILE A 8 34.90 7.52 50.78
CA ILE A 8 33.94 8.14 49.84
C ILE A 8 33.89 7.29 48.60
N LEU A 9 32.77 6.58 48.40
CA LEU A 9 32.49 5.80 47.21
C LEU A 9 31.86 6.75 46.17
N ALA A 10 32.62 7.20 45.18
CA ALA A 10 32.12 7.98 44.06
C ALA A 10 31.41 7.03 43.07
N ILE A 11 30.10 7.05 43.06
CA ILE A 11 29.29 6.36 42.02
C ILE A 11 29.33 7.23 40.77
N MET A 12 30.18 6.87 39.80
CA MET A 12 30.07 7.40 38.44
C MET A 12 28.85 6.76 37.76
N ALA A 13 27.75 7.49 37.71
CA ALA A 13 26.61 7.15 36.87
C ALA A 13 27.01 7.41 35.42
N THR A 14 27.43 6.37 34.70
CA THR A 14 27.57 6.39 33.25
C THR A 14 26.18 6.45 32.64
N THR A 15 25.69 7.66 32.35
CA THR A 15 24.53 7.85 31.48
C THR A 15 24.93 7.42 30.07
N CYS A 16 24.65 6.19 29.71
CA CYS A 16 24.61 5.79 28.30
C CYS A 16 23.52 6.59 27.62
N PHE A 17 23.91 7.68 26.94
CA PHE A 17 23.08 8.26 25.89
C PHE A 17 22.99 7.22 24.78
N VAL A 18 21.85 6.54 24.70
CA VAL A 18 21.48 5.79 23.49
C VAL A 18 21.22 6.86 22.43
N TYR A 19 22.25 7.16 21.66
CA TYR A 19 22.11 7.96 20.44
C TYR A 19 21.35 7.08 19.47
N SER A 20 20.05 7.27 19.38
CA SER A 20 19.24 6.71 18.29
C SER A 20 19.76 7.40 17.03
N ALA A 21 20.50 6.69 16.20
CA ALA A 21 20.88 7.20 14.88
C ALA A 21 19.60 7.64 14.17
N GLU A 22 19.67 8.82 13.52
CA GLU A 22 18.54 9.24 12.67
C GLU A 22 18.26 8.17 11.62
N PRO A 23 16.98 7.91 11.29
CA PRO A 23 16.66 6.91 10.29
C PRO A 23 17.29 7.28 8.95
N GLU A 24 17.93 6.30 8.32
CA GLU A 24 18.43 6.44 6.96
C GLU A 24 17.30 6.19 5.98
N TRP A 25 17.14 7.07 5.00
CA TRP A 25 16.04 7.05 4.05
C TRP A 25 16.50 6.65 2.66
N VAL A 26 15.65 5.90 1.96
CA VAL A 26 15.85 5.49 0.57
C VAL A 26 14.56 5.67 -0.23
N ILE A 27 14.69 6.01 -1.51
CA ILE A 27 13.57 6.19 -2.45
C ILE A 27 13.69 5.15 -3.55
N ASN A 28 12.57 4.52 -3.90
CA ASN A 28 12.49 3.64 -5.06
C ASN A 28 12.56 4.47 -6.36
N ARG A 29 13.56 4.19 -7.21
CA ARG A 29 13.77 4.89 -8.50
C ARG A 29 13.26 4.13 -9.71
N CYS A 30 12.79 2.90 -9.55
CA CYS A 30 12.26 2.09 -10.64
C CYS A 30 10.73 2.17 -10.67
N PRO A 31 10.10 2.01 -11.84
CA PRO A 31 8.63 1.99 -11.94
C PRO A 31 7.97 1.01 -10.97
N VAL A 32 8.52 -0.20 -10.88
CA VAL A 32 8.12 -1.25 -9.94
C VAL A 32 9.37 -1.98 -9.45
N THR A 33 9.49 -2.19 -8.15
CA THR A 33 10.61 -2.91 -7.54
C THR A 33 10.10 -4.02 -6.62
N PRO A 34 10.55 -5.28 -6.81
CA PRO A 34 10.17 -6.38 -5.92
C PRO A 34 10.80 -6.20 -4.53
N VAL A 35 10.00 -6.46 -3.49
CA VAL A 35 10.44 -6.57 -2.10
C VAL A 35 10.36 -8.04 -1.71
N ARG A 36 11.45 -8.62 -1.24
CA ARG A 36 11.59 -10.05 -0.97
C ARG A 36 11.70 -10.34 0.52
N GLU A 37 11.30 -11.55 0.90
CA GLU A 37 11.41 -12.03 2.29
C GLU A 37 12.88 -12.18 2.74
N GLU A 38 13.76 -12.57 1.82
CA GLU A 38 15.19 -12.78 2.07
C GLU A 38 16.05 -12.03 1.03
N PRO A 39 17.33 -11.70 1.30
CA PRO A 39 18.22 -11.01 0.37
C PRO A 39 18.71 -11.93 -0.76
N SER A 40 17.78 -12.39 -1.58
CA SER A 40 18.01 -13.32 -2.69
C SER A 40 16.96 -13.13 -3.78
N GLU A 41 17.40 -13.21 -5.06
CA GLU A 41 16.47 -13.18 -6.19
C GLU A 41 15.54 -14.40 -6.25
N ALA A 42 15.93 -15.52 -5.64
CA ALA A 42 15.11 -16.73 -5.55
C ALA A 42 14.11 -16.72 -4.37
N ALA A 43 14.20 -15.70 -3.48
CA ALA A 43 13.31 -15.59 -2.34
C ALA A 43 11.90 -15.18 -2.78
N GLU A 44 10.91 -15.53 -1.95
CA GLU A 44 9.52 -15.15 -2.15
C GLU A 44 9.36 -13.62 -2.20
N GLN A 45 8.53 -13.15 -3.14
CA GLN A 45 8.14 -11.76 -3.21
C GLN A 45 7.06 -11.47 -2.18
N ALA A 46 7.36 -10.64 -1.19
CA ALA A 46 6.41 -10.20 -0.16
C ALA A 46 5.47 -9.12 -0.68
N THR A 47 6.03 -8.15 -1.42
CA THR A 47 5.31 -7.02 -2.00
C THR A 47 6.16 -6.35 -3.11
N GLN A 48 5.71 -5.21 -3.58
CA GLN A 48 6.43 -4.35 -4.52
C GLN A 48 6.45 -2.91 -4.02
N LEU A 49 7.47 -2.13 -4.40
CA LEU A 49 7.47 -0.67 -4.31
C LEU A 49 7.14 -0.10 -5.67
N LEU A 50 6.36 0.98 -5.69
CA LEU A 50 6.12 1.79 -6.88
C LEU A 50 7.15 2.93 -6.95
N PHE A 51 7.26 3.59 -8.11
CA PHE A 51 8.18 4.71 -8.32
C PHE A 51 7.97 5.81 -7.28
N GLY A 52 9.07 6.33 -6.73
CA GLY A 52 9.06 7.43 -5.77
C GLY A 52 8.64 7.03 -4.34
N GLU A 53 8.29 5.77 -4.07
CA GLU A 53 7.96 5.35 -2.70
C GLU A 53 9.17 5.48 -1.78
N LEU A 54 8.96 6.17 -0.66
CA LEU A 54 9.93 6.39 0.41
C LEU A 54 9.94 5.20 1.37
N CYS A 55 11.13 4.78 1.77
CA CYS A 55 11.32 3.74 2.77
C CYS A 55 12.40 4.13 3.79
N GLU A 56 12.24 3.66 5.02
CA GLU A 56 13.30 3.62 6.02
C GLU A 56 14.26 2.48 5.68
N MET A 57 15.57 2.73 5.70
CA MET A 57 16.59 1.69 5.61
C MET A 57 16.80 1.08 6.98
N VAL A 58 16.49 -0.21 7.12
CA VAL A 58 16.59 -0.96 8.37
C VAL A 58 17.94 -1.67 8.48
N GLU A 59 18.43 -2.23 7.38
CA GLU A 59 19.66 -3.03 7.33
C GLU A 59 20.27 -3.00 5.93
N ARG A 60 21.59 -3.07 5.84
CA ARG A 60 22.31 -3.23 4.57
C ARG A 60 23.11 -4.52 4.59
N ARG A 61 23.00 -5.32 3.53
CA ARG A 61 23.70 -6.60 3.40
C ARG A 61 24.07 -6.86 1.94
N SER A 62 25.36 -6.94 1.63
CA SER A 62 25.93 -7.41 0.34
C SER A 62 25.05 -7.24 -0.92
N GLY A 63 24.84 -6.00 -1.36
CA GLY A 63 24.03 -5.69 -2.54
C GLY A 63 22.52 -5.58 -2.29
N TRP A 64 22.07 -5.80 -1.05
CA TRP A 64 20.68 -5.70 -0.62
C TRP A 64 20.47 -4.67 0.47
N ILE A 65 19.30 -4.08 0.51
CA ILE A 65 18.84 -3.18 1.59
C ILE A 65 17.53 -3.75 2.13
N ARG A 66 17.47 -3.98 3.43
CA ARG A 66 16.22 -4.26 4.13
C ARG A 66 15.54 -2.93 4.39
N ILE A 67 14.33 -2.80 3.90
CA ILE A 67 13.55 -1.56 4.02
C ILE A 67 12.32 -1.75 4.89
N ARG A 68 11.79 -0.64 5.38
CA ARG A 68 10.44 -0.52 5.91
C ARG A 68 9.68 0.52 5.08
N SER A 69 8.60 0.11 4.42
CA SER A 69 7.73 1.01 3.66
C SER A 69 7.07 2.05 4.57
N THR A 70 7.05 3.32 4.15
CA THR A 70 6.34 4.38 4.89
C THR A 70 4.83 4.36 4.65
N ILE A 71 4.35 3.63 3.62
CA ILE A 71 2.94 3.58 3.25
C ILE A 71 2.17 2.60 4.14
N ASP A 72 2.73 1.43 4.36
CA ASP A 72 2.02 0.30 4.97
C ASP A 72 2.85 -0.46 6.03
N GLY A 73 4.09 0.01 6.29
CA GLY A 73 4.98 -0.57 7.29
C GLY A 73 5.59 -1.93 6.89
N GLN A 74 5.33 -2.42 5.67
CA GLN A 74 5.90 -3.70 5.21
C GLN A 74 7.41 -3.66 5.22
N VAL A 75 8.02 -4.76 5.69
CA VAL A 75 9.47 -4.93 5.79
C VAL A 75 9.91 -6.03 4.84
N GLY A 76 11.01 -5.81 4.14
CA GLY A 76 11.59 -6.81 3.26
C GLY A 76 12.87 -6.32 2.59
N TRP A 77 13.43 -7.15 1.71
CA TRP A 77 14.70 -6.91 1.06
C TRP A 77 14.54 -6.43 -0.38
N VAL A 78 15.31 -5.43 -0.73
CA VAL A 78 15.36 -4.82 -2.07
C VAL A 78 16.80 -4.77 -2.54
N THR A 79 17.04 -5.05 -3.81
CA THR A 79 18.37 -4.88 -4.44
C THR A 79 18.78 -3.42 -4.35
N SER A 80 19.96 -3.14 -3.80
CA SER A 80 20.43 -1.78 -3.49
C SER A 80 20.48 -0.86 -4.73
N GLY A 81 20.74 -1.42 -5.90
CA GLY A 81 20.75 -0.70 -7.18
C GLY A 81 19.40 -0.11 -7.61
N MET A 82 18.30 -0.52 -7.01
CA MET A 82 16.94 0.00 -7.30
C MET A 82 16.53 1.17 -6.39
N LEU A 83 17.35 1.47 -5.38
CA LEU A 83 17.07 2.48 -4.38
C LEU A 83 18.09 3.63 -4.45
N THR A 84 17.66 4.83 -4.12
CA THR A 84 18.53 6.01 -3.98
C THR A 84 18.46 6.51 -2.55
N PRO A 85 19.59 6.64 -1.83
CA PRO A 85 19.63 7.28 -0.52
C PRO A 85 19.16 8.73 -0.60
N THR A 86 18.47 9.19 0.44
CA THR A 86 17.99 10.57 0.53
C THR A 86 18.16 11.12 1.94
N SER A 87 18.14 12.46 2.07
CA SER A 87 18.22 13.14 3.37
C SER A 87 16.88 13.12 4.11
N SER A 88 16.92 13.24 5.43
CA SER A 88 15.71 13.39 6.27
C SER A 88 14.86 14.59 5.86
N LEU A 89 15.48 15.66 5.34
CA LEU A 89 14.77 16.84 4.85
C LEU A 89 13.90 16.50 3.63
N ILE A 90 14.46 15.84 2.61
CA ILE A 90 13.74 15.40 1.42
C ILE A 90 12.70 14.33 1.81
N ALA A 91 13.07 13.36 2.65
CA ALA A 91 12.17 12.32 3.14
C ALA A 91 10.90 12.92 3.77
N SER A 92 11.03 14.00 4.55
CA SER A 92 9.88 14.66 5.18
C SER A 92 8.86 15.25 4.20
N THR A 93 9.24 15.54 2.95
CA THR A 93 8.34 16.02 1.89
C THR A 93 7.67 14.91 1.10
N LEU A 94 8.17 13.67 1.24
CA LEU A 94 7.70 12.48 0.51
C LEU A 94 6.88 11.52 1.37
N LEU A 95 6.56 11.91 2.60
CA LEU A 95 5.68 11.12 3.47
C LEU A 95 4.29 10.97 2.83
N PRO A 96 3.63 9.82 2.99
CA PRO A 96 2.36 9.51 2.30
C PRO A 96 1.23 10.51 2.56
N ASP A 97 1.20 11.16 3.72
CA ASP A 97 0.23 12.19 4.10
C ASP A 97 0.48 13.57 3.45
N ARG A 98 1.62 13.72 2.76
CA ARG A 98 2.02 14.94 2.05
C ARG A 98 1.84 14.85 0.53
N LEU A 99 1.44 13.69 0.01
CA LEU A 99 1.36 13.44 -1.42
C LEU A 99 -0.08 13.51 -1.89
N ASP A 100 -0.41 14.57 -2.60
CA ASP A 100 -1.78 14.93 -2.99
C ASP A 100 -2.16 14.47 -4.40
N ALA A 101 -1.22 13.93 -5.19
CA ALA A 101 -1.47 13.48 -6.55
C ALA A 101 -1.09 12.02 -6.74
N VAL A 102 -1.90 11.30 -7.52
CA VAL A 102 -1.75 9.87 -7.75
C VAL A 102 -2.16 9.49 -9.17
N VAL A 103 -1.47 8.51 -9.76
CA VAL A 103 -1.82 7.93 -11.06
C VAL A 103 -3.11 7.12 -10.93
N VAL A 104 -4.09 7.42 -11.79
CA VAL A 104 -5.45 6.79 -11.78
C VAL A 104 -5.75 5.92 -12.99
N THR A 105 -4.82 5.80 -13.91
CA THR A 105 -4.90 4.86 -15.04
C THR A 105 -4.05 3.62 -14.78
N PRO A 106 -4.38 2.47 -15.38
CA PRO A 106 -3.56 1.26 -15.21
C PRO A 106 -2.08 1.50 -15.51
N MET A 107 -1.78 2.28 -16.57
CA MET A 107 -0.44 2.68 -16.96
C MET A 107 -0.44 4.12 -17.46
N ALA A 108 0.59 4.89 -17.09
CA ALA A 108 0.83 6.26 -17.57
C ALA A 108 2.31 6.45 -17.90
N ALA A 109 2.62 7.10 -19.02
CA ALA A 109 3.99 7.46 -19.38
C ALA A 109 4.37 8.80 -18.74
N ALA A 110 5.50 8.85 -18.06
CA ALA A 110 6.10 10.07 -17.51
C ALA A 110 7.44 10.34 -18.22
N TYR A 111 7.60 11.54 -18.76
CA TYR A 111 8.74 11.93 -19.57
C TYR A 111 9.66 12.86 -18.78
N PRO A 112 10.96 12.52 -18.61
CA PRO A 112 11.92 13.45 -17.98
C PRO A 112 12.04 14.75 -18.77
N LYS A 113 11.99 15.91 -18.10
CA LYS A 113 12.10 17.23 -18.76
C LYS A 113 13.50 17.49 -19.33
N ASP A 114 14.52 16.89 -18.76
CA ASP A 114 15.92 16.98 -19.18
C ASP A 114 16.26 15.96 -20.29
N GLY A 115 15.26 15.25 -20.80
CA GLY A 115 15.42 14.21 -21.83
C GLY A 115 15.75 12.85 -21.25
N GLY A 116 15.68 11.82 -22.09
CA GLY A 116 15.86 10.42 -21.72
C GLY A 116 14.60 9.57 -21.92
N ASP A 117 14.68 8.32 -21.49
CA ASP A 117 13.60 7.35 -21.66
C ASP A 117 12.42 7.63 -20.72
N PRO A 118 11.18 7.46 -21.18
CA PRO A 118 10.01 7.61 -20.36
C PRO A 118 9.93 6.51 -19.30
N LEU A 119 9.37 6.86 -18.14
CA LEU A 119 8.96 5.90 -17.11
C LEU A 119 7.51 5.47 -17.35
N LEU A 120 7.23 4.17 -17.22
CA LEU A 120 5.87 3.65 -17.20
C LEU A 120 5.41 3.52 -15.75
N LEU A 121 4.60 4.48 -15.31
CA LEU A 121 4.01 4.49 -13.98
C LEU A 121 2.69 3.71 -13.98
N THR A 122 2.36 3.10 -12.85
CA THR A 122 1.15 2.30 -12.71
C THR A 122 0.14 2.94 -11.75
N LEU A 123 -1.11 2.50 -11.83
CA LEU A 123 -2.18 2.90 -10.90
C LEU A 123 -1.68 2.89 -9.45
N GLY A 124 -2.01 3.93 -8.70
CA GLY A 124 -1.61 4.08 -7.30
C GLY A 124 -0.22 4.69 -7.09
N THR A 125 0.58 4.94 -8.17
CA THR A 125 1.85 5.66 -8.06
C THR A 125 1.60 7.11 -7.61
N ARG A 126 2.27 7.52 -6.53
CA ARG A 126 2.15 8.88 -5.98
C ARG A 126 3.13 9.82 -6.67
N LEU A 127 2.69 11.04 -6.89
CA LEU A 127 3.43 12.06 -7.65
C LEU A 127 3.77 13.25 -6.75
N PRO A 128 4.98 13.28 -6.16
CA PRO A 128 5.40 14.37 -5.29
C PRO A 128 5.47 15.70 -6.04
N ASN A 129 5.13 16.80 -5.35
CA ASN A 129 5.19 18.16 -5.87
C ASN A 129 4.44 18.34 -7.21
N TYR A 130 3.34 17.59 -7.40
CA TYR A 130 2.57 17.63 -8.64
C TYR A 130 1.93 19.00 -8.85
N ALA A 131 2.19 19.58 -10.03
CA ALA A 131 1.55 20.82 -10.47
C ALA A 131 1.45 20.85 -12.01
N HIS A 132 0.26 21.09 -12.53
CA HIS A 132 0.02 21.34 -13.97
C HIS A 132 0.68 20.31 -14.91
N GLY A 133 0.52 19.02 -14.63
CA GLY A 133 1.08 17.95 -15.47
C GLY A 133 2.58 17.70 -15.25
N THR A 134 3.16 18.25 -14.18
CA THR A 134 4.57 18.00 -13.80
C THR A 134 4.66 17.50 -12.37
N PHE A 135 5.65 16.65 -12.08
CA PHE A 135 6.01 16.24 -10.73
C PHE A 135 7.53 16.09 -10.60
N GLU A 136 8.02 15.95 -9.37
CA GLU A 136 9.46 15.91 -9.10
C GLU A 136 9.80 14.79 -8.12
N VAL A 137 10.83 14.01 -8.48
CA VAL A 137 11.43 13.01 -7.60
C VAL A 137 12.95 13.08 -7.72
N LEU A 138 13.66 13.22 -6.60
CA LEU A 138 15.14 13.23 -6.54
C LEU A 138 15.77 14.22 -7.54
N ASP A 139 15.36 15.47 -7.48
CA ASP A 139 15.86 16.58 -8.33
C ASP A 139 15.59 16.41 -9.84
N LYS A 140 14.77 15.41 -10.21
CA LYS A 140 14.31 15.21 -11.58
C LYS A 140 12.85 15.58 -11.73
N GLN A 141 12.57 16.40 -12.74
CA GLN A 141 11.22 16.80 -13.12
C GLN A 141 10.72 15.94 -14.29
N TYR A 142 9.45 15.54 -14.19
CA TYR A 142 8.77 14.71 -15.19
C TYR A 142 7.49 15.39 -15.67
N LEU A 143 7.18 15.17 -16.94
CA LEU A 143 5.90 15.52 -17.55
C LEU A 143 5.02 14.29 -17.59
N ILE A 144 3.75 14.42 -17.20
CA ILE A 144 2.74 13.38 -17.29
C ILE A 144 1.43 13.98 -17.78
N ASP A 145 0.65 13.22 -18.54
CA ASP A 145 -0.69 13.63 -18.94
C ASP A 145 -1.58 13.80 -17.69
N SER A 146 -2.11 15.00 -17.50
CA SER A 146 -2.96 15.32 -16.36
C SER A 146 -4.26 14.50 -16.31
N THR A 147 -4.72 13.94 -17.44
CA THR A 147 -5.87 13.02 -17.47
C THR A 147 -5.60 11.69 -16.79
N CYS A 148 -4.32 11.33 -16.61
CA CYS A 148 -3.89 10.13 -15.90
C CYS A 148 -3.73 10.36 -14.39
N VAL A 149 -3.99 11.56 -13.87
CA VAL A 149 -3.68 11.96 -12.51
C VAL A 149 -4.91 12.47 -11.77
N ASN A 150 -5.13 11.96 -10.57
CA ASN A 150 -6.08 12.54 -9.61
C ASN A 150 -5.31 13.35 -8.56
N VAL A 151 -5.77 14.58 -8.31
CA VAL A 151 -5.25 15.43 -7.23
C VAL A 151 -6.20 15.28 -6.05
N THR A 152 -5.78 14.51 -5.06
CA THR A 152 -6.56 14.29 -3.85
C THR A 152 -6.31 15.46 -2.88
N THR A 153 -7.25 16.38 -2.76
CA THR A 153 -7.16 17.41 -1.73
C THR A 153 -7.46 16.79 -0.36
N ALA A 154 -6.41 16.46 0.36
CA ALA A 154 -6.49 15.85 1.70
C ALA A 154 -6.95 16.87 2.78
N LYS A 155 -8.12 17.50 2.62
CA LYS A 155 -8.80 18.24 3.70
C LYS A 155 -10.13 17.57 3.97
N ARG A 156 -10.18 16.76 5.03
CA ARG A 156 -11.44 16.31 5.64
C ARG A 156 -12.25 17.54 6.02
N SER A 157 -13.28 17.83 5.27
CA SER A 157 -14.36 18.74 5.71
C SER A 157 -15.50 17.89 6.27
N THR A 158 -16.08 18.29 7.37
CA THR A 158 -17.22 17.60 8.00
C THR A 158 -18.52 18.26 7.57
N GLY A 159 -19.51 17.49 7.06
CA GLY A 159 -20.85 17.99 6.72
C GLY A 159 -21.51 17.31 5.52
N ALA A 160 -22.64 17.88 5.05
CA ALA A 160 -23.42 17.34 3.90
C ALA A 160 -22.62 17.27 2.59
N ALA A 161 -21.57 18.07 2.44
CA ALA A 161 -20.58 17.98 1.36
C ALA A 161 -19.78 16.64 1.41
N ASP A 162 -19.68 15.98 2.55
CA ASP A 162 -18.94 14.72 2.71
C ASP A 162 -19.70 13.53 2.11
N LEU A 163 -21.03 13.51 2.17
CA LEU A 163 -21.83 12.42 1.58
C LEU A 163 -21.71 12.44 0.04
N GLN A 164 -21.86 13.61 -0.58
CA GLN A 164 -21.72 13.74 -2.03
C GLN A 164 -20.27 13.46 -2.50
N ARG A 165 -19.28 13.80 -1.69
CA ARG A 165 -17.87 13.49 -1.94
C ARG A 165 -17.58 12.00 -1.80
N SER A 166 -18.16 11.32 -0.82
CA SER A 166 -18.01 9.87 -0.65
C SER A 166 -18.62 9.09 -1.82
N ASP A 167 -19.74 9.53 -2.36
CA ASP A 167 -20.37 8.88 -3.52
C ASP A 167 -19.54 9.04 -4.80
N LEU A 168 -18.94 10.22 -5.04
CA LEU A 168 -18.01 10.44 -6.13
C LEU A 168 -16.75 9.58 -5.97
N GLN A 169 -16.18 9.51 -4.77
CA GLN A 169 -15.03 8.65 -4.49
C GLN A 169 -15.34 7.16 -4.70
N ARG A 170 -16.57 6.70 -4.36
CA ARG A 170 -17.00 5.32 -4.61
C ARG A 170 -17.10 5.01 -6.10
N SER A 171 -17.68 5.92 -6.90
CA SER A 171 -17.78 5.73 -8.35
C SER A 171 -16.42 5.67 -9.01
N ASP A 172 -15.49 6.55 -8.62
CA ASP A 172 -14.10 6.55 -9.10
C ASP A 172 -13.37 5.26 -8.71
N LEU A 173 -13.53 4.81 -7.45
CA LEU A 173 -12.97 3.56 -6.94
C LEU A 173 -13.41 2.36 -7.79
N ILE A 174 -14.71 2.25 -8.09
CA ILE A 174 -15.27 1.16 -8.90
C ILE A 174 -14.74 1.22 -10.33
N MET A 175 -14.70 2.40 -10.95
CA MET A 175 -14.14 2.59 -12.29
C MET A 175 -12.68 2.15 -12.36
N MET A 176 -11.86 2.52 -11.37
CA MET A 176 -10.45 2.11 -11.29
C MET A 176 -10.32 0.59 -11.07
N ALA A 177 -11.14 0.00 -10.20
CA ALA A 177 -11.16 -1.44 -9.99
C ALA A 177 -11.48 -2.19 -11.29
N GLN A 178 -12.49 -1.74 -12.04
CA GLN A 178 -12.91 -2.33 -13.31
C GLN A 178 -11.86 -2.14 -14.42
N SER A 179 -11.08 -1.06 -14.41
CA SER A 179 -9.99 -0.83 -15.37
C SER A 179 -8.87 -1.87 -15.26
N LEU A 180 -8.79 -2.59 -14.15
CA LEU A 180 -7.83 -3.66 -13.88
C LEU A 180 -8.35 -5.06 -14.23
N LEU A 181 -9.56 -5.19 -14.79
CA LEU A 181 -10.09 -6.50 -15.22
C LEU A 181 -9.10 -7.22 -16.14
N ASN A 182 -8.94 -8.53 -15.91
CA ASN A 182 -7.99 -9.42 -16.59
C ASN A 182 -6.50 -9.17 -16.28
N THR A 183 -6.14 -8.25 -15.38
CA THR A 183 -4.77 -8.18 -14.88
C THR A 183 -4.39 -9.54 -14.27
N PRO A 184 -3.23 -10.13 -14.64
CA PRO A 184 -2.81 -11.44 -14.15
C PRO A 184 -2.61 -11.45 -12.62
N TYR A 185 -2.88 -12.61 -12.00
CA TYR A 185 -2.51 -12.85 -10.61
C TYR A 185 -0.99 -13.01 -10.49
N LEU A 186 -0.40 -12.22 -9.62
CA LEU A 186 1.01 -12.33 -9.24
C LEU A 186 1.11 -12.24 -7.72
N TRP A 187 1.63 -13.29 -7.07
CA TRP A 187 1.84 -13.27 -5.62
C TRP A 187 2.76 -12.11 -5.21
N GLY A 188 2.36 -11.33 -4.22
CA GLY A 188 3.06 -10.11 -3.81
C GLY A 188 2.94 -8.95 -4.80
N GLY A 189 2.16 -9.08 -5.87
CA GLY A 189 1.98 -8.07 -6.90
C GLY A 189 1.18 -6.85 -6.43
N LYS A 190 1.62 -5.66 -6.87
CA LYS A 190 1.03 -4.36 -6.52
C LYS A 190 1.06 -3.39 -7.71
N ASN A 191 0.89 -3.87 -8.93
CA ASN A 191 0.89 -3.04 -10.13
C ASN A 191 -0.02 -3.62 -11.23
N ALA A 192 -0.39 -2.80 -12.23
CA ALA A 192 -1.33 -3.19 -13.28
C ALA A 192 -0.86 -4.32 -14.20
N MET A 193 0.40 -4.77 -14.11
CA MET A 193 0.93 -5.92 -14.86
C MET A 193 0.85 -7.23 -14.06
N GLY A 194 0.57 -7.15 -12.76
CA GLY A 194 0.38 -8.30 -11.89
C GLY A 194 -0.01 -7.88 -10.47
N LEU A 195 -1.08 -8.47 -9.97
CA LEU A 195 -1.69 -8.16 -8.68
C LEU A 195 -1.95 -9.43 -7.87
N ASP A 196 -1.79 -9.36 -6.55
CA ASP A 196 -2.49 -10.30 -5.67
C ASP A 196 -3.80 -9.68 -5.14
N CYS A 197 -4.54 -10.43 -4.34
CA CYS A 197 -5.86 -10.00 -3.85
C CYS A 197 -5.81 -8.68 -3.04
N SER A 198 -4.88 -8.57 -2.11
CA SER A 198 -4.72 -7.40 -1.25
C SER A 198 -3.95 -6.27 -1.91
N GLY A 199 -3.03 -6.56 -2.83
CA GLY A 199 -2.39 -5.57 -3.70
C GLY A 199 -3.38 -4.90 -4.64
N PHE A 200 -4.34 -5.65 -5.19
CA PHE A 200 -5.44 -5.11 -5.97
C PHE A 200 -6.25 -4.08 -5.17
N THR A 201 -6.74 -4.44 -3.99
CA THR A 201 -7.49 -3.49 -3.15
C THR A 201 -6.64 -2.30 -2.72
N GLN A 202 -5.36 -2.52 -2.41
CA GLN A 202 -4.44 -1.47 -1.99
C GLN A 202 -4.23 -0.40 -3.08
N VAL A 203 -3.95 -0.78 -4.33
CA VAL A 203 -3.71 0.20 -5.40
C VAL A 203 -4.97 0.95 -5.80
N VAL A 204 -6.12 0.27 -5.78
CA VAL A 204 -7.41 0.90 -6.09
C VAL A 204 -7.78 1.95 -5.04
N TYR A 205 -7.59 1.66 -3.76
CA TYR A 205 -7.80 2.63 -2.68
C TYR A 205 -6.76 3.76 -2.68
N ALA A 206 -5.49 3.45 -3.01
CA ALA A 206 -4.45 4.48 -3.16
C ALA A 206 -4.81 5.51 -4.24
N ALA A 207 -5.46 5.08 -5.32
CA ALA A 207 -5.86 5.96 -6.43
C ALA A 207 -6.90 7.01 -6.04
N ILE A 208 -7.67 6.80 -4.98
CA ILE A 208 -8.57 7.78 -4.38
C ILE A 208 -7.99 8.47 -3.14
N GLY A 209 -6.68 8.28 -2.88
CA GLY A 209 -5.98 8.90 -1.75
C GLY A 209 -6.16 8.21 -0.40
N VAL A 210 -6.74 7.01 -0.37
CA VAL A 210 -6.92 6.23 0.86
C VAL A 210 -5.81 5.20 1.01
N ASN A 211 -5.08 5.25 2.13
CA ASN A 211 -4.03 4.28 2.45
C ASN A 211 -4.61 3.12 3.24
N ILE A 212 -4.50 1.92 2.70
CA ILE A 212 -4.80 0.68 3.41
C ILE A 212 -3.55 -0.19 3.53
N LEU A 213 -3.53 -1.08 4.52
CA LEU A 213 -2.40 -1.96 4.79
C LEU A 213 -2.20 -2.98 3.65
N ARG A 214 -1.02 -3.61 3.59
CA ARG A 214 -0.66 -4.45 2.44
C ARG A 214 -1.39 -5.78 2.40
N ASN A 215 -1.48 -6.49 3.53
CA ASN A 215 -2.00 -7.85 3.57
C ASN A 215 -3.48 -7.89 3.92
N ALA A 216 -4.25 -8.81 3.34
CA ALA A 216 -5.68 -8.97 3.66
C ALA A 216 -5.93 -9.15 5.16
N ARG A 217 -5.06 -9.88 5.87
CA ARG A 217 -5.12 -10.07 7.33
C ARG A 217 -4.91 -8.79 8.15
N GLU A 218 -4.28 -7.79 7.56
CA GLU A 218 -4.06 -6.48 8.17
C GLU A 218 -5.16 -5.51 7.73
N GLN A 219 -5.59 -5.56 6.47
CA GLN A 219 -6.69 -4.75 5.96
C GLN A 219 -7.97 -4.96 6.78
N ILE A 220 -8.32 -6.19 7.14
CA ILE A 220 -9.53 -6.48 7.94
C ILE A 220 -9.57 -5.76 9.29
N THR A 221 -8.43 -5.30 9.80
CA THR A 221 -8.35 -4.54 11.07
C THR A 221 -8.63 -3.06 10.91
N GLN A 222 -8.82 -2.58 9.69
CA GLN A 222 -9.09 -1.19 9.35
C GLN A 222 -10.56 -1.01 8.93
N GLY A 223 -11.02 0.26 8.94
CA GLY A 223 -12.38 0.60 8.55
C GLY A 223 -13.43 0.20 9.58
N GLU A 224 -14.70 0.36 9.22
CA GLU A 224 -15.87 0.05 10.06
C GLU A 224 -16.51 -1.27 9.59
N VAL A 225 -16.88 -2.13 10.54
CA VAL A 225 -17.53 -3.42 10.22
C VAL A 225 -18.94 -3.19 9.68
N VAL A 226 -19.26 -3.80 8.54
CA VAL A 226 -20.61 -3.87 7.97
C VAL A 226 -21.24 -5.20 8.37
N SER A 227 -22.33 -5.16 9.11
CA SER A 227 -22.92 -6.34 9.76
C SER A 227 -23.60 -7.30 8.78
N LEU A 228 -24.25 -6.77 7.73
CA LEU A 228 -24.99 -7.55 6.76
C LEU A 228 -24.51 -7.25 5.34
N LEU A 229 -24.39 -8.29 4.51
CA LEU A 229 -24.04 -8.12 3.09
C LEU A 229 -25.07 -7.23 2.35
N SER A 230 -26.34 -7.29 2.74
CA SER A 230 -27.42 -6.45 2.19
C SER A 230 -27.24 -4.95 2.48
N GLU A 231 -26.44 -4.57 3.48
CA GLU A 231 -26.12 -3.19 3.85
C GLU A 231 -24.80 -2.71 3.23
N ALA A 232 -24.10 -3.62 2.53
CA ALA A 232 -22.83 -3.31 1.88
C ALA A 232 -23.04 -2.33 0.72
N LEU A 233 -22.11 -1.39 0.61
CA LEU A 233 -22.07 -0.40 -0.46
C LEU A 233 -20.96 -0.74 -1.47
N PRO A 234 -21.09 -0.29 -2.73
CA PRO A 234 -20.00 -0.37 -3.69
C PRO A 234 -18.71 0.20 -3.11
N GLY A 235 -17.61 -0.54 -3.19
CA GLY A 235 -16.33 -0.17 -2.62
C GLY A 235 -16.02 -0.76 -1.26
N ASP A 236 -17.00 -1.28 -0.50
CA ASP A 236 -16.69 -2.00 0.75
C ASP A 236 -15.81 -3.22 0.45
N LEU A 237 -14.92 -3.58 1.37
CA LEU A 237 -14.05 -4.75 1.23
C LEU A 237 -14.64 -5.96 1.96
N ALA A 238 -14.75 -7.07 1.24
CA ALA A 238 -15.14 -8.36 1.80
C ALA A 238 -13.90 -9.23 2.02
N PHE A 239 -13.79 -9.80 3.22
CA PHE A 239 -12.67 -10.62 3.68
C PHE A 239 -13.07 -12.08 3.82
N PHE A 240 -12.20 -12.97 3.33
CA PHE A 240 -12.50 -14.40 3.25
C PHE A 240 -11.41 -15.23 3.92
N GLY A 241 -11.82 -16.39 4.43
CA GLY A 241 -10.89 -17.27 5.10
C GLY A 241 -11.58 -18.44 5.79
N ARG A 242 -11.07 -18.82 6.93
CA ARG A 242 -11.62 -19.89 7.77
C ARG A 242 -11.52 -19.52 9.25
N ILE A 243 -12.46 -20.01 10.03
CA ILE A 243 -12.38 -19.96 11.49
C ILE A 243 -11.58 -21.18 11.96
N ASP A 244 -10.52 -20.96 12.71
CA ASP A 244 -9.80 -22.02 13.40
C ASP A 244 -10.70 -22.59 14.49
N ARG A 245 -10.95 -23.91 14.44
CA ARG A 245 -11.91 -24.56 15.35
C ARG A 245 -11.44 -24.58 16.81
N ASN A 246 -10.12 -24.55 17.04
CA ASN A 246 -9.55 -24.64 18.38
C ASN A 246 -9.46 -23.26 19.05
N THR A 247 -9.03 -22.25 18.29
CA THR A 247 -8.78 -20.88 18.81
C THR A 247 -9.96 -19.94 18.60
N GLN A 248 -10.95 -20.35 17.78
CA GLN A 248 -12.07 -19.51 17.32
C GLN A 248 -11.62 -18.21 16.63
N THR A 249 -10.37 -18.15 16.16
CA THR A 249 -9.82 -16.99 15.46
C THR A 249 -9.98 -17.14 13.96
N ALA A 250 -10.26 -16.03 13.28
CA ALA A 250 -10.35 -15.98 11.83
C ALA A 250 -8.93 -15.98 11.20
N LYS A 251 -8.64 -16.92 10.32
CA LYS A 251 -7.47 -16.91 9.45
C LYS A 251 -7.90 -16.35 8.09
N ILE A 252 -7.58 -15.07 7.85
CA ILE A 252 -7.90 -14.39 6.60
C ILE A 252 -6.87 -14.76 5.54
N THR A 253 -7.36 -15.13 4.35
CA THR A 253 -6.53 -15.59 3.22
C THR A 253 -6.83 -14.87 1.91
N HIS A 254 -7.94 -14.11 1.85
CA HIS A 254 -8.35 -13.43 0.63
C HIS A 254 -9.19 -12.18 0.95
N VAL A 255 -9.21 -11.24 -0.01
CA VAL A 255 -10.00 -10.02 0.03
C VAL A 255 -10.45 -9.66 -1.39
N GLY A 256 -11.63 -9.05 -1.49
CA GLY A 256 -12.13 -8.46 -2.72
C GLY A 256 -12.96 -7.21 -2.44
N LEU A 257 -13.28 -6.46 -3.47
CA LEU A 257 -14.02 -5.21 -3.43
C LEU A 257 -15.45 -5.44 -3.93
N LEU A 258 -16.44 -5.05 -3.16
CA LEU A 258 -17.85 -5.20 -3.50
C LEU A 258 -18.27 -4.18 -4.56
N LEU A 259 -18.86 -4.66 -5.66
CA LEU A 259 -19.52 -3.83 -6.66
C LEU A 259 -20.98 -3.59 -6.28
N SER A 260 -21.57 -4.55 -5.59
CA SER A 260 -22.93 -4.56 -5.05
C SER A 260 -23.05 -5.63 -3.97
N PRO A 261 -24.18 -5.77 -3.26
CA PRO A 261 -24.44 -6.89 -2.37
C PRO A 261 -24.44 -8.28 -3.03
N THR A 262 -24.37 -8.35 -4.36
CA THR A 262 -24.40 -9.63 -5.12
C THR A 262 -23.20 -9.86 -6.00
N GLU A 263 -22.30 -8.86 -6.17
CA GLU A 263 -21.13 -8.92 -7.06
C GLU A 263 -19.88 -8.41 -6.37
N ILE A 264 -18.80 -9.13 -6.59
CA ILE A 264 -17.47 -8.80 -6.06
C ILE A 264 -16.43 -8.82 -7.19
N ILE A 265 -15.56 -7.81 -7.24
CA ILE A 265 -14.37 -7.80 -8.09
C ILE A 265 -13.16 -8.14 -7.23
N HIS A 266 -12.36 -9.11 -7.65
CA HIS A 266 -11.21 -9.57 -6.88
C HIS A 266 -10.14 -10.17 -7.78
N CYS A 267 -8.91 -10.28 -7.27
CA CYS A 267 -7.80 -10.93 -7.95
C CYS A 267 -7.62 -12.34 -7.39
N ALA A 268 -8.09 -13.35 -8.12
CA ALA A 268 -8.01 -14.76 -7.77
C ALA A 268 -8.06 -15.64 -9.04
N GLY A 269 -7.79 -16.93 -8.93
CA GLY A 269 -7.92 -17.86 -10.04
C GLY A 269 -7.16 -17.47 -11.31
N GLY A 270 -6.03 -16.75 -11.15
CA GLY A 270 -5.14 -16.35 -12.23
C GLY A 270 -5.29 -14.91 -12.72
N ARG A 271 -6.33 -14.16 -12.36
CA ARG A 271 -6.54 -12.78 -12.80
C ARG A 271 -7.53 -11.99 -11.94
N VAL A 272 -7.64 -10.69 -12.19
CA VAL A 272 -8.75 -9.85 -11.71
C VAL A 272 -10.02 -10.18 -12.49
N HIS A 273 -11.11 -10.50 -11.80
CA HIS A 273 -12.41 -10.83 -12.40
C HIS A 273 -13.55 -10.54 -11.44
N ILE A 274 -14.78 -10.64 -11.94
CA ILE A 274 -16.02 -10.44 -11.17
C ILE A 274 -16.67 -11.81 -10.95
N ASP A 275 -17.07 -12.07 -9.71
CA ASP A 275 -17.83 -13.25 -9.31
C ASP A 275 -19.09 -12.87 -8.50
N ARG A 276 -19.97 -13.82 -8.31
CA ARG A 276 -21.13 -13.67 -7.44
C ARG A 276 -20.73 -13.85 -5.98
N ILE A 277 -21.25 -13.00 -5.10
CA ILE A 277 -21.12 -13.12 -3.65
C ILE A 277 -22.49 -13.36 -2.99
N THR A 278 -22.49 -14.08 -1.88
CA THR A 278 -23.64 -14.32 -0.99
C THR A 278 -23.17 -14.20 0.45
N ASP A 279 -24.09 -14.25 1.43
CA ASP A 279 -23.78 -14.16 2.86
C ASP A 279 -22.77 -15.22 3.35
N ASP A 280 -22.59 -16.29 2.64
CA ASP A 280 -21.67 -17.36 3.00
C ASP A 280 -20.38 -17.39 2.17
N GLY A 281 -20.27 -16.60 1.08
CA GLY A 281 -19.02 -16.52 0.32
C GLY A 281 -19.13 -16.25 -1.18
N ILE A 282 -18.03 -16.52 -1.90
CA ILE A 282 -17.91 -16.32 -3.35
C ILE A 282 -18.23 -17.61 -4.10
N TYR A 283 -18.93 -17.45 -5.22
CA TYR A 283 -19.36 -18.54 -6.10
C TYR A 283 -18.98 -18.26 -7.55
N LEU A 284 -18.37 -19.26 -8.19
CA LEU A 284 -18.17 -19.27 -9.64
C LEU A 284 -19.53 -19.37 -10.38
N GLN A 285 -19.54 -19.07 -11.67
CA GLN A 285 -20.74 -19.18 -12.53
C GLN A 285 -21.35 -20.60 -12.54
N ASN A 286 -20.54 -21.64 -12.37
CA ASN A 286 -20.99 -23.03 -12.30
C ASN A 286 -21.58 -23.43 -10.93
N GLY A 287 -21.69 -22.49 -9.99
CA GLY A 287 -22.22 -22.72 -8.65
C GLY A 287 -21.22 -23.26 -7.64
N THR A 288 -19.94 -23.41 -8.00
CA THR A 288 -18.90 -23.86 -7.07
C THR A 288 -18.53 -22.74 -6.12
N LYS A 289 -18.63 -22.99 -4.81
CA LYS A 289 -18.16 -22.07 -3.77
C LYS A 289 -16.64 -22.12 -3.68
N THR A 290 -16.00 -20.94 -3.73
CA THR A 290 -14.53 -20.84 -3.71
C THR A 290 -13.98 -20.25 -2.40
N HIS A 291 -14.70 -19.32 -1.77
CA HIS A 291 -14.24 -18.61 -0.58
C HIS A 291 -15.37 -18.49 0.44
N ASN A 292 -15.06 -18.62 1.74
CA ASN A 292 -16.02 -18.38 2.82
C ASN A 292 -15.90 -16.94 3.29
N LEU A 293 -17.02 -16.20 3.32
CA LEU A 293 -17.07 -14.84 3.86
C LEU A 293 -16.85 -14.87 5.38
N ILE A 294 -16.02 -13.96 5.85
CA ILE A 294 -15.71 -13.78 7.27
C ILE A 294 -16.23 -12.43 7.77
N GLN A 295 -15.96 -11.35 7.04
CA GLN A 295 -16.29 -9.98 7.47
C GLN A 295 -16.32 -9.04 6.27
N ILE A 296 -17.08 -7.97 6.40
CA ILE A 296 -17.09 -6.85 5.45
C ILE A 296 -16.71 -5.60 6.20
N ASN A 297 -15.83 -4.77 5.60
CA ASN A 297 -15.43 -3.49 6.18
C ASN A 297 -15.63 -2.34 5.19
N ARG A 298 -16.04 -1.20 5.74
CA ARG A 298 -16.21 0.07 5.03
C ARG A 298 -15.08 1.03 5.37
N TYR A 299 -14.51 1.66 4.37
CA TYR A 299 -13.38 2.60 4.48
C TYR A 299 -13.73 4.02 4.02
N LEU A 300 -14.91 4.20 3.38
CA LEU A 300 -15.41 5.46 2.82
C LEU A 300 -16.74 5.88 3.44
#